data_234700e29d5943cd39a21ddabf9719e3
#
_entry.id   234700e29d5943cd39a21ddabf9719e3
#
_cell.length_a   1.000
_cell.length_b   1.000
_cell.length_c   1.000
_cell.angle_alpha   90.00
_cell.angle_beta   90.00
_cell.angle_gamma   90.00
#
_symmetry.space_group_name_H-M   'P 1'
#
loop_
_entity.id
_entity.type
_entity.pdbx_description
1 polymer ?
#
loop_
_entity_poly.entity_id
_entity_poly.type
_entity_poly.pdbx_seq_one_letter_code
_entity_poly.pdbx_strand_id
1 'polypeptide(L)'
;ATPTPTATSTPAPAAANPFDALYASNFQLKALSADAIAPLARPARAQTLAQATLDPAYGTRIYRATDASEGSSGSTFVRHAYSRKQAFNADSTRYLVRDSKSYWHLYDAQTLQKIRQLPRLLGEADPIWHPTDPGKLYMTSNNGGSAWWLYDVNTDATETVFDFTLPATGSPWPQATSTGRTTKARPAPMAATWR
;
A
#
# COMPACT_ATOMS: atom_id res chain seq x y z
N ALA A 1 1.26 55.77 -4.91
CA ALA A 1 2.05 54.76 -5.60
C ALA A 1 1.19 53.49 -5.74
N THR A 2 0.89 53.09 -6.99
CA THR A 2 0.10 51.91 -7.29
C THR A 2 1.03 50.67 -7.17
N PRO A 3 0.64 49.62 -6.43
CA PRO A 3 1.49 48.45 -6.30
C PRO A 3 1.62 47.74 -7.65
N THR A 4 2.86 47.48 -8.06
CA THR A 4 3.18 46.68 -9.24
C THR A 4 2.70 45.22 -9.00
N PRO A 5 1.98 44.60 -9.97
CA PRO A 5 1.53 43.22 -9.79
C PRO A 5 2.75 42.31 -9.74
N THR A 6 2.84 41.53 -8.68
CA THR A 6 3.84 40.47 -8.55
C THR A 6 3.54 39.39 -9.60
N ALA A 7 4.50 39.11 -10.45
CA ALA A 7 4.38 38.04 -11.46
C ALA A 7 4.15 36.71 -10.75
N THR A 8 3.00 36.09 -10.99
CA THR A 8 2.70 34.72 -10.57
C THR A 8 3.59 33.78 -11.40
N SER A 9 4.53 33.09 -10.76
CA SER A 9 5.35 32.08 -11.42
C SER A 9 4.44 30.95 -11.91
N THR A 10 4.44 30.72 -13.22
CA THR A 10 3.82 29.53 -13.82
C THR A 10 4.48 28.32 -13.20
N PRO A 11 3.72 27.36 -12.63
CA PRO A 11 4.31 26.12 -12.13
C PRO A 11 5.08 25.45 -13.25
N ALA A 12 6.29 24.96 -12.96
CA ALA A 12 7.04 24.13 -13.88
C ALA A 12 6.15 22.93 -14.30
N PRO A 13 6.16 22.53 -15.57
CA PRO A 13 5.41 21.36 -16.00
C PRO A 13 5.82 20.17 -15.12
N ALA A 14 4.84 19.47 -14.55
CA ALA A 14 5.09 18.26 -13.79
C ALA A 14 5.95 17.32 -14.65
N ALA A 15 7.02 16.78 -14.07
CA ALA A 15 7.85 15.80 -14.76
C ALA A 15 6.93 14.68 -15.29
N ALA A 16 7.04 14.36 -16.57
CA ALA A 16 6.23 13.31 -17.18
C ALA A 16 6.39 12.03 -16.36
N ASN A 17 5.27 11.43 -15.96
CA ASN A 17 5.32 10.17 -15.25
C ASN A 17 5.97 9.13 -16.18
N PRO A 18 7.08 8.47 -15.80
CA PRO A 18 7.73 7.47 -16.63
C PRO A 18 6.81 6.33 -17.04
N PHE A 19 5.71 6.14 -16.33
CA PHE A 19 4.68 5.16 -16.66
C PHE A 19 3.74 5.61 -17.78
N ASP A 20 3.63 6.89 -18.08
CA ASP A 20 2.75 7.38 -19.17
C ASP A 20 3.14 6.80 -20.52
N ALA A 21 4.43 6.53 -20.72
CA ALA A 21 4.93 5.87 -21.93
C ALA A 21 4.54 4.39 -22.06
N LEU A 22 4.07 3.75 -20.96
CA LEU A 22 3.62 2.37 -20.96
C LEU A 22 2.18 2.21 -21.48
N TYR A 23 1.43 3.31 -21.50
CA TYR A 23 0.04 3.32 -21.93
C TYR A 23 -0.10 4.13 -23.23
N ALA A 24 -0.39 3.44 -24.32
CA ALA A 24 -0.70 4.13 -25.56
C ALA A 24 -2.06 4.85 -25.41
N SER A 25 -2.16 6.09 -25.86
CA SER A 25 -3.41 6.87 -25.83
C SER A 25 -4.55 6.23 -26.64
N ASN A 26 -4.22 5.30 -27.55
CA ASN A 26 -5.13 4.57 -28.40
C ASN A 26 -5.25 3.09 -27.99
N PHE A 27 -4.93 2.74 -26.73
CA PHE A 27 -5.09 1.37 -26.25
C PHE A 27 -6.51 0.88 -26.43
N GLN A 28 -6.67 -0.22 -27.15
CA GLN A 28 -7.96 -0.87 -27.35
C GLN A 28 -7.95 -2.26 -26.72
N LEU A 29 -8.98 -2.52 -25.93
CA LEU A 29 -9.19 -3.85 -25.38
C LEU A 29 -9.47 -4.84 -26.52
N LYS A 30 -8.84 -6.00 -26.44
CA LYS A 30 -9.19 -7.12 -27.31
C LYS A 30 -10.64 -7.52 -27.06
N ALA A 31 -11.39 -7.79 -28.13
CA ALA A 31 -12.74 -8.29 -28.01
C ALA A 31 -12.77 -9.59 -27.19
N LEU A 32 -13.76 -9.74 -26.32
CA LEU A 32 -13.97 -10.98 -25.58
C LEU A 32 -14.28 -12.10 -26.57
N SER A 33 -13.62 -13.24 -26.39
CA SER A 33 -13.95 -14.47 -27.11
C SER A 33 -14.22 -15.60 -26.09
N ALA A 34 -14.92 -16.63 -26.53
CA ALA A 34 -15.12 -17.85 -25.73
C ALA A 34 -13.93 -18.82 -25.82
N ASP A 35 -12.91 -18.48 -26.58
CA ASP A 35 -11.75 -19.33 -26.74
C ASP A 35 -10.91 -19.42 -25.47
N ALA A 36 -10.41 -20.58 -25.16
CA ALA A 36 -9.50 -20.77 -24.05
C ALA A 36 -8.19 -20.01 -24.30
N ILE A 37 -7.81 -19.15 -23.37
CA ILE A 37 -6.54 -18.43 -23.40
C ILE A 37 -5.49 -19.27 -22.66
N ALA A 38 -4.40 -19.61 -23.35
CA ALA A 38 -3.28 -20.29 -22.71
C ALA A 38 -2.67 -19.37 -21.62
N PRO A 39 -2.42 -19.90 -20.40
CA PRO A 39 -1.77 -19.11 -19.36
C PRO A 39 -0.39 -18.64 -19.81
N LEU A 40 -0.08 -17.37 -19.55
CA LEU A 40 1.26 -16.86 -19.77
C LEU A 40 2.26 -17.61 -18.90
N ALA A 41 3.35 -18.06 -19.48
CA ALA A 41 4.47 -18.62 -18.72
C ALA A 41 5.00 -17.56 -17.74
N ARG A 42 5.42 -17.99 -16.54
CA ARG A 42 5.94 -17.08 -15.53
C ARG A 42 7.13 -16.29 -16.08
N PRO A 43 7.04 -14.92 -16.14
CA PRO A 43 8.12 -14.12 -16.65
C PRO A 43 9.39 -14.22 -15.81
N ALA A 44 10.55 -13.96 -16.41
CA ALA A 44 11.78 -13.73 -15.66
C ALA A 44 11.62 -12.49 -14.75
N ARG A 45 12.42 -12.42 -13.67
CA ARG A 45 12.48 -11.25 -12.80
C ARG A 45 12.96 -10.04 -13.59
N ALA A 46 12.12 -9.03 -13.74
CA ALA A 46 12.49 -7.80 -14.42
C ALA A 46 13.37 -6.93 -13.51
N GLN A 47 14.50 -6.47 -14.02
CA GLN A 47 15.43 -5.60 -13.31
C GLN A 47 15.22 -4.13 -13.65
N THR A 48 14.47 -3.85 -14.71
CA THR A 48 14.12 -2.51 -15.17
C THR A 48 12.77 -2.53 -15.89
N LEU A 49 12.17 -1.37 -16.08
CA LEU A 49 10.93 -1.22 -16.86
C LEU A 49 11.11 -1.50 -18.37
N ALA A 50 12.34 -1.64 -18.86
CA ALA A 50 12.60 -2.07 -20.24
C ALA A 50 12.37 -3.58 -20.44
N GLN A 51 12.36 -4.36 -19.36
CA GLN A 51 12.25 -5.83 -19.40
C GLN A 51 10.79 -6.32 -19.22
N ALA A 52 9.86 -5.63 -19.88
CA ALA A 52 8.47 -6.08 -19.89
C ALA A 52 8.33 -7.39 -20.68
N THR A 53 7.49 -8.28 -20.18
CA THR A 53 6.96 -9.40 -20.96
C THR A 53 5.63 -8.98 -21.56
N LEU A 54 5.48 -9.11 -22.88
CA LEU A 54 4.22 -8.85 -23.53
C LEU A 54 3.28 -10.04 -23.36
N ASP A 55 2.09 -9.80 -22.83
CA ASP A 55 1.02 -10.78 -22.85
C ASP A 55 0.40 -10.81 -24.25
N PRO A 56 0.55 -11.92 -25.02
CA PRO A 56 0.05 -11.98 -26.39
C PRO A 56 -1.49 -12.01 -26.45
N ALA A 57 -2.14 -12.43 -25.37
CA ALA A 57 -3.61 -12.52 -25.33
C ALA A 57 -4.26 -11.14 -25.18
N TYR A 58 -3.68 -10.28 -24.33
CA TYR A 58 -4.27 -8.99 -23.97
C TYR A 58 -3.48 -7.80 -24.49
N GLY A 59 -2.27 -7.99 -25.05
CA GLY A 59 -1.40 -6.90 -25.51
C GLY A 59 -0.85 -6.05 -24.36
N THR A 60 -0.93 -6.53 -23.12
CA THR A 60 -0.48 -5.81 -21.93
C THR A 60 0.99 -6.11 -21.62
N ARG A 61 1.67 -5.16 -20.98
CA ARG A 61 3.03 -5.35 -20.49
C ARG A 61 2.99 -5.83 -19.05
N ILE A 62 3.65 -6.94 -18.80
CA ILE A 62 3.72 -7.56 -17.49
C ILE A 62 5.16 -7.53 -16.98
N TYR A 63 5.32 -7.13 -15.71
CA TYR A 63 6.60 -7.11 -15.02
C TYR A 63 6.53 -8.04 -13.82
N ARG A 64 7.44 -9.02 -13.77
CA ARG A 64 7.69 -9.72 -12.52
C ARG A 64 8.64 -8.87 -11.69
N ALA A 65 8.07 -8.04 -10.84
CA ALA A 65 8.79 -6.99 -10.10
C ALA A 65 9.46 -7.46 -8.81
N THR A 66 9.27 -8.72 -8.40
CA THR A 66 9.88 -9.31 -7.19
C THR A 66 10.22 -10.77 -7.38
N ASP A 67 11.16 -11.27 -6.57
CA ASP A 67 11.48 -12.69 -6.45
C ASP A 67 11.51 -13.15 -4.99
N ALA A 68 11.28 -14.44 -4.75
CA ALA A 68 11.31 -15.01 -3.41
C ALA A 68 12.71 -14.86 -2.75
N SER A 69 13.76 -14.93 -3.54
CA SER A 69 15.16 -14.78 -3.09
C SER A 69 15.49 -13.39 -2.55
N GLU A 70 14.66 -12.37 -2.85
CA GLU A 70 14.81 -11.00 -2.35
C GLU A 70 14.19 -10.79 -0.97
N GLY A 71 13.44 -11.77 -0.47
CA GLY A 71 12.86 -11.79 0.87
C GLY A 71 13.87 -12.10 1.97
N SER A 72 13.36 -12.26 3.18
CA SER A 72 14.15 -12.78 4.30
C SER A 72 14.50 -14.26 4.10
N SER A 73 15.47 -14.75 4.86
CA SER A 73 15.91 -16.14 4.76
C SER A 73 14.75 -17.14 4.87
N GLY A 74 14.68 -18.07 3.90
CA GLY A 74 13.61 -19.04 3.80
C GLY A 74 12.26 -18.48 3.34
N SER A 75 12.24 -17.28 2.78
CA SER A 75 11.04 -16.75 2.15
C SER A 75 10.68 -17.54 0.88
N THR A 76 9.40 -17.85 0.72
CA THR A 76 8.87 -18.55 -0.46
C THR A 76 8.20 -17.63 -1.47
N PHE A 77 7.92 -16.37 -1.07
CA PHE A 77 7.43 -15.32 -1.95
C PHE A 77 7.78 -13.93 -1.41
N VAL A 78 7.83 -12.96 -2.33
CA VAL A 78 7.78 -11.52 -2.05
C VAL A 78 6.71 -10.94 -2.96
N ARG A 79 5.66 -10.39 -2.39
CA ARG A 79 4.50 -9.93 -3.17
C ARG A 79 3.74 -8.81 -2.46
N HIS A 80 2.81 -8.18 -3.17
CA HIS A 80 1.83 -7.28 -2.59
C HIS A 80 1.02 -7.99 -1.49
N ALA A 81 0.77 -7.30 -0.38
CA ALA A 81 0.16 -7.91 0.80
C ALA A 81 -1.30 -8.28 0.59
N TYR A 82 -2.08 -7.40 -0.02
CA TYR A 82 -3.51 -7.60 -0.19
C TYR A 82 -4.09 -6.78 -1.33
N SER A 83 -5.02 -7.34 -2.10
CA SER A 83 -5.58 -6.74 -3.31
C SER A 83 -6.30 -5.40 -3.10
N ARG A 84 -6.77 -5.10 -1.90
CA ARG A 84 -7.45 -3.84 -1.58
C ARG A 84 -6.50 -2.71 -1.17
N LYS A 85 -5.21 -2.98 -1.01
CA LYS A 85 -4.24 -2.00 -0.54
C LYS A 85 -3.53 -1.36 -1.71
N GLN A 86 -3.26 -0.05 -1.61
CA GLN A 86 -2.39 0.61 -2.55
C GLN A 86 -0.94 0.25 -2.25
N ALA A 87 -0.28 -0.40 -3.21
CA ALA A 87 1.13 -0.76 -3.08
C ALA A 87 2.06 0.44 -3.23
N PHE A 88 1.71 1.40 -4.11
CA PHE A 88 2.53 2.54 -4.48
C PHE A 88 2.29 3.73 -3.55
N ASN A 89 3.37 4.47 -3.27
CA ASN A 89 3.33 5.73 -2.53
C ASN A 89 2.69 6.87 -3.34
N ALA A 90 2.55 8.06 -2.72
CA ALA A 90 1.80 9.18 -3.26
C ALA A 90 2.27 9.66 -4.64
N ASP A 91 3.55 9.55 -4.96
CA ASP A 91 4.14 9.96 -6.24
C ASP A 91 4.49 8.78 -7.16
N SER A 92 4.09 7.56 -6.81
CA SER A 92 4.33 6.32 -7.55
C SER A 92 5.83 5.99 -7.79
N THR A 93 6.73 6.55 -6.99
CA THR A 93 8.16 6.29 -7.09
C THR A 93 8.59 5.04 -6.33
N ARG A 94 7.79 4.56 -5.38
CA ARG A 94 8.09 3.42 -4.52
C ARG A 94 6.89 2.52 -4.36
N TYR A 95 7.14 1.24 -4.09
CA TYR A 95 6.08 0.31 -3.74
C TYR A 95 6.48 -0.58 -2.57
N LEU A 96 5.45 -1.05 -1.86
CA LEU A 96 5.56 -1.83 -0.66
C LEU A 96 5.11 -3.26 -0.91
N VAL A 97 5.91 -4.22 -0.48
CA VAL A 97 5.62 -5.65 -0.58
C VAL A 97 5.93 -6.36 0.72
N ARG A 98 5.34 -7.54 0.90
CA ARG A 98 5.56 -8.40 2.06
C ARG A 98 6.10 -9.75 1.62
N ASP A 99 7.00 -10.33 2.40
CA ASP A 99 7.47 -11.69 2.18
C ASP A 99 6.66 -12.73 2.98
N SER A 100 6.93 -14.00 2.74
CA SER A 100 6.23 -15.10 3.40
C SER A 100 6.55 -15.25 4.90
N LYS A 101 7.54 -14.54 5.40
CA LYS A 101 7.91 -14.45 6.81
C LYS A 101 7.34 -13.23 7.49
N SER A 102 6.47 -12.50 6.78
CA SER A 102 5.78 -11.29 7.27
C SER A 102 6.69 -10.06 7.45
N TYR A 103 7.84 -10.03 6.80
CA TYR A 103 8.66 -8.82 6.72
C TYR A 103 8.26 -7.96 5.53
N TRP A 104 8.34 -6.66 5.71
CA TRP A 104 7.99 -5.67 4.70
C TRP A 104 9.22 -5.10 4.03
N HIS A 105 9.14 -4.92 2.73
CA HIS A 105 10.23 -4.46 1.89
C HIS A 105 9.78 -3.31 1.02
N LEU A 106 10.64 -2.30 0.92
CA LEU A 106 10.48 -1.12 0.08
C LEU A 106 11.25 -1.32 -1.21
N TYR A 107 10.63 -1.01 -2.32
CA TYR A 107 11.18 -1.09 -3.66
C TYR A 107 11.04 0.23 -4.40
N ASP A 108 11.99 0.48 -5.28
CA ASP A 108 11.94 1.57 -6.26
C ASP A 108 11.05 1.14 -7.45
N ALA A 109 10.08 1.98 -7.81
CA ALA A 109 9.10 1.63 -8.84
C ALA A 109 9.63 1.82 -10.26
N GLN A 110 10.69 2.58 -10.46
CA GLN A 110 11.29 2.82 -11.78
C GLN A 110 12.34 1.78 -12.12
N THR A 111 13.18 1.44 -11.13
CA THR A 111 14.28 0.48 -11.32
C THR A 111 13.86 -0.94 -10.96
N LEU A 112 12.73 -1.12 -10.29
CA LEU A 112 12.24 -2.39 -9.72
C LEU A 112 13.22 -3.00 -8.71
N GLN A 113 14.16 -2.23 -8.18
CA GLN A 113 15.16 -2.72 -7.22
C GLN A 113 14.66 -2.59 -5.79
N LYS A 114 15.01 -3.58 -4.98
CA LYS A 114 14.78 -3.52 -3.54
C LYS A 114 15.64 -2.40 -2.94
N ILE A 115 14.99 -1.45 -2.27
CA ILE A 115 15.69 -0.40 -1.52
C ILE A 115 16.15 -0.96 -0.18
N ARG A 116 15.21 -1.50 0.62
CA ARG A 116 15.51 -2.08 1.93
C ARG A 116 14.33 -2.83 2.54
N GLN A 117 14.58 -3.55 3.61
CA GLN A 117 13.55 -4.00 4.54
C GLN A 117 13.17 -2.85 5.49
N LEU A 118 11.91 -2.78 5.87
CA LEU A 118 11.38 -1.80 6.82
C LEU A 118 11.25 -2.47 8.20
N PRO A 119 12.17 -2.20 9.14
CA PRO A 119 12.29 -3.00 10.37
C PRO A 119 11.14 -2.76 11.36
N ARG A 120 10.45 -1.64 11.26
CA ARG A 120 9.32 -1.32 12.15
C ARG A 120 7.98 -1.82 11.65
N LEU A 121 7.90 -2.25 10.39
CA LEU A 121 6.71 -2.91 9.85
C LEU A 121 6.83 -4.42 10.05
N LEU A 122 5.98 -4.99 10.88
CA LEU A 122 5.97 -6.42 11.18
C LEU A 122 4.58 -7.01 10.98
N GLY A 123 4.51 -8.19 10.41
CA GLY A 123 3.29 -8.97 10.30
C GLY A 123 2.12 -8.21 9.67
N GLU A 124 1.05 -8.11 10.41
CA GLU A 124 -0.21 -7.47 10.02
C GLU A 124 -0.28 -6.01 10.50
N ALA A 125 0.81 -5.24 10.37
CA ALA A 125 0.86 -3.83 10.78
C ALA A 125 -0.02 -2.88 9.94
N ASP A 126 -0.68 -3.42 8.93
CA ASP A 126 -1.67 -2.74 8.09
C ASP A 126 -1.21 -1.39 7.49
N PRO A 127 -0.06 -1.33 6.80
CA PRO A 127 0.48 -0.09 6.32
C PRO A 127 -0.41 0.55 5.26
N ILE A 128 -0.60 1.87 5.36
CA ILE A 128 -1.36 2.70 4.42
C ILE A 128 -0.48 3.90 4.07
N TRP A 129 -0.15 4.07 2.80
CA TRP A 129 0.63 5.21 2.35
C TRP A 129 -0.05 6.55 2.69
N HIS A 130 0.76 7.51 3.11
CA HIS A 130 0.29 8.87 3.30
C HIS A 130 -0.19 9.45 1.95
N PRO A 131 -1.34 10.14 1.90
CA PRO A 131 -1.96 10.53 0.62
C PRO A 131 -1.16 11.54 -0.19
N THR A 132 -0.27 12.32 0.43
CA THR A 132 0.49 13.40 -0.22
C THR A 132 1.99 13.38 0.08
N ASP A 133 2.44 12.74 1.16
CA ASP A 133 3.86 12.63 1.50
C ASP A 133 4.40 11.27 1.05
N PRO A 134 5.23 11.20 -0.01
CA PRO A 134 5.70 9.94 -0.56
C PRO A 134 6.69 9.18 0.34
N GLY A 135 7.23 9.83 1.37
CA GLY A 135 8.16 9.24 2.34
C GLY A 135 7.49 8.64 3.56
N LYS A 136 6.16 8.76 3.70
CA LYS A 136 5.47 8.37 4.92
C LYS A 136 4.33 7.39 4.70
N LEU A 137 4.06 6.62 5.74
CA LEU A 137 2.88 5.75 5.80
C LEU A 137 2.32 5.68 7.22
N TYR A 138 1.03 5.43 7.31
CA TYR A 138 0.37 5.08 8.57
C TYR A 138 0.50 3.59 8.82
N MET A 139 0.66 3.20 10.08
CA MET A 139 0.71 1.80 10.47
C MET A 139 0.11 1.58 11.85
N THR A 140 -0.32 0.35 12.11
CA THR A 140 -0.65 -0.16 13.45
C THR A 140 0.47 -1.07 13.97
N SER A 141 0.36 -1.57 15.19
CA SER A 141 1.18 -2.68 15.63
C SER A 141 0.79 -3.98 14.90
N ASN A 142 1.61 -5.00 15.02
CA ASN A 142 1.27 -6.33 14.51
C ASN A 142 -0.09 -6.79 15.06
N ASN A 143 -1.02 -7.14 14.18
CA ASN A 143 -2.40 -7.51 14.50
C ASN A 143 -3.25 -6.40 15.12
N GLY A 144 -2.96 -5.14 14.82
CA GLY A 144 -3.69 -3.98 15.32
C GLY A 144 -3.15 -3.44 16.64
N GLY A 145 -4.02 -2.92 17.49
CA GLY A 145 -3.64 -2.29 18.77
C GLY A 145 -4.39 -0.99 18.97
N SER A 146 -4.03 -0.30 20.06
CA SER A 146 -4.69 0.95 20.45
C SER A 146 -4.12 2.20 19.78
N ALA A 147 -2.97 2.11 19.12
CA ALA A 147 -2.30 3.26 18.55
C ALA A 147 -2.07 3.14 17.05
N TRP A 148 -2.10 4.29 16.39
CA TRP A 148 -1.66 4.47 15.02
C TRP A 148 -0.42 5.35 15.00
N TRP A 149 0.52 4.97 14.16
CA TRP A 149 1.77 5.71 13.95
C TRP A 149 1.89 6.18 12.53
N LEU A 150 2.51 7.34 12.38
CA LEU A 150 3.09 7.81 11.13
C LEU A 150 4.56 7.34 11.10
N TYR A 151 4.92 6.56 10.11
CA TYR A 151 6.24 6.01 9.91
C TYR A 151 6.92 6.65 8.72
N ASP A 152 8.12 7.18 8.92
CA ASP A 152 8.96 7.69 7.84
C ASP A 152 9.86 6.56 7.32
N VAL A 153 9.64 6.17 6.06
CA VAL A 153 10.37 5.06 5.43
C VAL A 153 11.83 5.38 5.09
N ASN A 154 12.24 6.65 5.16
CA ASN A 154 13.62 7.05 4.90
C ASN A 154 14.47 7.00 6.17
N THR A 155 13.90 7.38 7.31
CA THR A 155 14.62 7.56 8.58
C THR A 155 14.33 6.49 9.61
N ASP A 156 13.33 5.63 9.39
CA ASP A 156 12.77 4.67 10.36
C ASP A 156 12.17 5.33 11.61
N ALA A 157 11.90 6.64 11.57
CA ALA A 157 11.23 7.33 12.65
C ALA A 157 9.74 7.01 12.68
N THR A 158 9.17 6.99 13.88
CA THR A 158 7.74 6.84 14.10
C THR A 158 7.23 7.95 15.00
N GLU A 159 6.05 8.46 14.67
CA GLU A 159 5.31 9.43 15.45
C GLU A 159 3.93 8.85 15.77
N THR A 160 3.46 8.98 17.01
CA THR A 160 2.10 8.57 17.37
C THR A 160 1.12 9.59 16.84
N VAL A 161 0.25 9.16 15.94
CA VAL A 161 -0.81 10.01 15.37
C VAL A 161 -2.07 9.94 16.22
N PHE A 162 -2.40 8.75 16.70
CA PHE A 162 -3.57 8.51 17.51
C PHE A 162 -3.34 7.35 18.49
N ASP A 163 -3.83 7.53 19.71
CA ASP A 163 -3.83 6.48 20.72
C ASP A 163 -5.19 6.41 21.41
N PHE A 164 -5.92 5.34 21.19
CA PHE A 164 -7.26 5.11 21.73
C PHE A 164 -7.26 4.84 23.25
N THR A 165 -6.13 4.64 23.88
CA THR A 165 -6.03 4.47 25.33
C THR A 165 -5.92 5.80 26.07
N LEU A 166 -5.51 6.86 25.38
CA LEU A 166 -5.38 8.18 25.97
C LEU A 166 -6.72 8.90 25.95
N PRO A 167 -7.08 9.64 27.04
CA PRO A 167 -8.24 10.50 27.03
C PRO A 167 -8.06 11.51 25.92
N ALA A 168 -9.03 11.61 25.02
CA ALA A 168 -8.99 12.55 23.92
C ALA A 168 -9.15 13.97 24.47
N THR A 169 -8.07 14.68 24.67
CA THR A 169 -8.07 16.12 24.86
C THR A 169 -8.53 16.76 23.56
N GLY A 170 -9.82 17.17 23.52
CA GLY A 170 -10.41 17.78 22.33
C GLY A 170 -11.10 16.84 21.33
N SER A 171 -11.32 15.58 21.66
CA SER A 171 -12.10 14.68 20.81
C SER A 171 -13.57 15.12 20.71
N PRO A 172 -14.16 15.20 19.50
CA PRO A 172 -15.59 15.41 19.35
C PRO A 172 -16.44 14.18 19.72
N TRP A 173 -15.81 13.05 20.02
CA TRP A 173 -16.52 11.82 20.40
C TRP A 173 -16.73 11.76 21.91
N PRO A 174 -17.95 11.41 22.38
CA PRO A 174 -18.23 11.25 23.81
C PRO A 174 -17.32 10.18 24.41
N GLN A 175 -16.56 10.56 25.43
CA GLN A 175 -15.78 9.63 26.22
C GLN A 175 -16.74 8.68 26.94
N ALA A 176 -16.54 7.38 26.80
CA ALA A 176 -17.21 6.42 27.66
C ALA A 176 -16.70 6.64 29.09
N THR A 177 -17.44 7.38 29.89
CA THR A 177 -17.18 7.48 31.32
C THR A 177 -17.39 6.10 31.93
N SER A 178 -16.32 5.49 32.39
CA SER A 178 -16.38 4.23 33.16
C SER A 178 -16.95 4.50 34.57
N THR A 179 -18.21 4.93 34.63
CA THR A 179 -18.94 4.99 35.89
C THR A 179 -19.87 3.79 35.94
N GLY A 180 -19.48 2.80 36.73
CA GLY A 180 -20.38 1.79 37.24
C GLY A 180 -20.61 0.58 36.33
N ARG A 181 -19.96 -0.49 36.69
CA ARG A 181 -20.27 -1.85 36.22
C ARG A 181 -21.70 -2.23 36.67
N THR A 182 -22.70 -1.91 35.84
CA THR A 182 -23.98 -2.59 35.89
C THR A 182 -23.85 -3.84 35.05
N THR A 183 -23.75 -4.97 35.68
CA THR A 183 -23.88 -6.31 35.08
C THR A 183 -25.27 -6.41 34.49
N LYS A 184 -25.43 -6.05 33.23
CA LYS A 184 -26.61 -6.42 32.45
C LYS A 184 -26.54 -7.91 32.15
N ALA A 185 -27.48 -8.66 32.75
CA ALA A 185 -27.66 -10.08 32.49
C ALA A 185 -27.76 -10.32 30.98
N ARG A 186 -26.99 -11.28 30.52
CA ARG A 186 -27.01 -11.76 29.15
C ARG A 186 -28.35 -12.41 28.86
N PRO A 187 -29.13 -12.04 27.84
CA PRO A 187 -30.35 -12.77 27.51
C PRO A 187 -29.97 -14.20 27.06
N ALA A 188 -30.77 -15.16 27.51
CA ALA A 188 -30.60 -16.57 27.19
C ALA A 188 -30.75 -16.79 25.69
N PRO A 189 -30.00 -17.74 25.08
CA PRO A 189 -30.12 -18.03 23.67
C PRO A 189 -31.50 -18.60 23.35
N MET A 190 -32.21 -17.99 22.38
CA MET A 190 -33.41 -18.56 21.83
C MET A 190 -33.06 -19.84 21.08
N ALA A 191 -33.66 -20.94 21.53
CA ALA A 191 -33.61 -22.20 20.81
C ALA A 191 -34.40 -22.07 19.50
N ALA A 192 -33.71 -22.10 18.36
CA ALA A 192 -34.34 -22.19 17.05
C ALA A 192 -34.75 -23.66 16.81
N THR A 193 -36.02 -23.96 16.91
CA THR A 193 -36.61 -25.23 16.41
C THR A 193 -36.86 -25.07 14.92
N TRP A 194 -36.11 -25.81 14.12
CA TRP A 194 -36.45 -26.03 12.72
C TRP A 194 -37.39 -27.23 12.63
N ARG A 195 -38.52 -27.03 11.98
CA ARG A 195 -39.36 -28.11 11.41
C ARG A 195 -39.22 -28.05 9.90
#